data_d6887e8d663d4d797880887bcf8ce0cf
#
_entry.id   d6887e8d663d4d797880887bcf8ce0cf
#
_cell.length_a   1.000
_cell.length_b   1.000
_cell.length_c   1.000
_cell.angle_alpha   90.00
_cell.angle_beta   90.00
_cell.angle_gamma   90.00
#
_symmetry.space_group_name_H-M   'P 1'
#
loop_
_entity.id
_entity.type
_entity.pdbx_description
1 polymer ?
#
loop_
_entity_poly.entity_id
_entity_poly.type
_entity_poly.pdbx_seq_one_letter_code
_entity_poly.pdbx_strand_id
1 'polypeptide(L)'
;DYIRRMYPLSVYDSATENLHKIGINVITHIILGLPNESKEMMLESVKYAGSKTDGIKLQLLHILKNTDLCDDYESGKFDVLSMEDYIDILCDCVEVLPENVVIHRLTGDGDKKLLVAPMWSADKKRVLNSINREFGKRDITQGRKAK
;
A
#
# COMPACT_ATOMS: atom_id res chain seq x y z
N ASP A 1 -12.24 -3.63 -11.16
CA ASP A 1 -13.69 -3.66 -10.85
C ASP A 1 -13.99 -4.33 -9.50
N TYR A 2 -13.19 -5.33 -9.05
CA TYR A 2 -13.42 -6.07 -7.80
C TYR A 2 -13.48 -5.17 -6.56
N ILE A 3 -12.54 -4.22 -6.43
CA ILE A 3 -12.49 -3.26 -5.30
C ILE A 3 -13.45 -2.07 -5.46
N ARG A 4 -14.27 -2.03 -6.51
CA ARG A 4 -15.32 -1.03 -6.77
C ARG A 4 -14.81 0.42 -6.68
N ARG A 5 -13.63 0.72 -7.22
CA ARG A 5 -13.09 2.09 -7.24
C ARG A 5 -13.98 3.10 -7.97
N MET A 6 -14.84 2.61 -8.88
CA MET A 6 -15.91 3.35 -9.56
C MET A 6 -15.46 4.49 -10.51
N TYR A 7 -14.15 4.64 -10.78
CA TYR A 7 -13.63 5.59 -11.76
C TYR A 7 -12.37 5.04 -12.45
N PRO A 8 -12.11 5.43 -13.70
CA PRO A 8 -10.92 5.02 -14.43
C PRO A 8 -9.67 5.74 -13.94
N LEU A 9 -8.51 5.20 -14.27
CA LEU A 9 -7.21 5.75 -13.86
C LEU A 9 -6.98 7.19 -14.38
N SER A 10 -7.53 7.52 -15.55
CA SER A 10 -7.46 8.88 -16.13
C SER A 10 -8.06 9.97 -15.22
N VAL A 11 -9.02 9.63 -14.38
CA VAL A 11 -9.58 10.57 -13.38
C VAL A 11 -8.54 10.89 -12.30
N TYR A 12 -7.80 9.89 -11.84
CA TYR A 12 -6.68 10.10 -10.92
C TYR A 12 -5.61 11.00 -11.56
N ASP A 13 -5.23 10.73 -12.80
CA ASP A 13 -4.24 11.53 -13.52
C ASP A 13 -4.66 13.00 -13.63
N SER A 14 -5.86 13.24 -14.14
CA SER A 14 -6.42 14.60 -14.29
C SER A 14 -6.54 15.32 -12.95
N ALA A 15 -6.96 14.63 -11.90
CA ALA A 15 -7.07 15.21 -10.56
C ALA A 15 -5.69 15.63 -10.02
N THR A 16 -4.69 14.76 -10.13
CA THR A 16 -3.32 15.04 -9.67
C THR A 16 -2.73 16.23 -10.42
N GLU A 17 -2.83 16.24 -11.75
CA GLU A 17 -2.35 17.37 -12.57
C GLU A 17 -3.02 18.70 -12.20
N ASN A 18 -4.33 18.69 -12.00
CA ASN A 18 -5.07 19.91 -11.65
C ASN A 18 -4.70 20.44 -10.27
N LEU A 19 -4.48 19.55 -9.29
CA LEU A 19 -4.02 19.94 -7.96
C LEU A 19 -2.61 20.54 -8.01
N HIS A 20 -1.70 19.95 -8.76
CA HIS A 20 -0.34 20.47 -8.95
C HIS A 20 -0.33 21.85 -9.64
N LYS A 21 -1.21 22.07 -10.65
CA LYS A 21 -1.32 23.38 -11.32
C LYS A 21 -1.65 24.53 -10.38
N ILE A 22 -2.31 24.25 -9.27
CA ILE A 22 -2.67 25.27 -8.25
C ILE A 22 -1.79 25.17 -7.00
N GLY A 23 -0.67 24.44 -7.06
CA GLY A 23 0.33 24.36 -5.99
C GLY A 23 -0.06 23.49 -4.79
N ILE A 24 -1.01 22.56 -4.96
CA ILE A 24 -1.42 21.62 -3.89
C ILE A 24 -0.60 20.34 -4.00
N ASN A 25 0.05 19.95 -2.90
CA ASN A 25 0.74 18.68 -2.79
C ASN A 25 -0.25 17.51 -2.72
N VAL A 26 0.02 16.48 -3.50
CA VAL A 26 -0.82 15.26 -3.57
C VAL A 26 -0.16 14.13 -2.82
N ILE A 27 -0.92 13.47 -1.94
CA ILE A 27 -0.49 12.28 -1.21
C ILE A 27 -1.37 11.11 -1.65
N THR A 28 -0.77 10.17 -2.37
CA THR A 28 -1.49 8.99 -2.88
C THR A 28 -1.51 7.87 -1.86
N HIS A 29 -2.67 7.23 -1.70
CA HIS A 29 -2.83 6.04 -0.87
C HIS A 29 -2.82 4.80 -1.76
N ILE A 30 -1.90 3.88 -1.51
CA ILE A 30 -1.84 2.56 -2.15
C ILE A 30 -2.15 1.49 -1.11
N ILE A 31 -3.06 0.59 -1.46
CA ILE A 31 -3.36 -0.61 -0.66
C ILE A 31 -2.61 -1.78 -1.29
N LEU A 32 -1.76 -2.44 -0.51
CA LEU A 32 -1.01 -3.63 -0.90
C LEU A 32 -1.74 -4.89 -0.45
N GLY A 33 -1.70 -5.92 -1.28
CA GLY A 33 -2.32 -7.22 -0.98
C GLY A 33 -3.79 -7.31 -1.33
N LEU A 34 -4.24 -6.57 -2.37
CA LEU A 34 -5.58 -6.73 -2.91
C LEU A 34 -5.78 -8.13 -3.52
N PRO A 35 -7.00 -8.70 -3.47
CA PRO A 35 -7.28 -9.99 -4.06
C PRO A 35 -6.85 -10.08 -5.53
N ASN A 36 -6.20 -11.17 -5.88
CA ASN A 36 -5.67 -11.46 -7.23
C ASN A 36 -4.57 -10.49 -7.73
N GLU A 37 -3.96 -9.72 -6.86
CA GLU A 37 -2.86 -8.83 -7.19
C GLU A 37 -1.52 -9.52 -6.93
N SER A 38 -0.67 -9.63 -7.96
CA SER A 38 0.69 -10.13 -7.80
C SER A 38 1.63 -9.08 -7.22
N LYS A 39 2.80 -9.49 -6.74
CA LYS A 39 3.85 -8.58 -6.27
C LYS A 39 4.25 -7.58 -7.37
N GLU A 40 4.38 -8.03 -8.60
CA GLU A 40 4.73 -7.19 -9.74
C GLU A 40 3.67 -6.11 -9.99
N MET A 41 2.38 -6.47 -9.91
CA MET A 41 1.26 -5.52 -10.05
C MET A 41 1.27 -4.46 -8.95
N MET A 42 1.57 -4.86 -7.70
CA MET A 42 1.73 -3.92 -6.60
C MET A 42 2.88 -2.95 -6.83
N LEU A 43 4.05 -3.45 -7.29
CA LEU A 43 5.21 -2.61 -7.62
C LEU A 43 4.93 -1.65 -8.77
N GLU A 44 4.24 -2.08 -9.82
CA GLU A 44 3.83 -1.22 -10.93
C GLU A 44 2.88 -0.11 -10.45
N SER A 45 1.93 -0.43 -9.57
CA SER A 45 1.04 0.56 -8.95
C SER A 45 1.82 1.61 -8.14
N VAL A 46 2.84 1.19 -7.39
CA VAL A 46 3.70 2.10 -6.61
C VAL A 46 4.56 2.98 -7.51
N LYS A 47 5.18 2.42 -8.56
CA LYS A 47 5.95 3.18 -9.56
C LYS A 47 5.07 4.22 -10.25
N TYR A 48 3.88 3.81 -10.70
CA TYR A 48 2.94 4.70 -11.37
C TYR A 48 2.51 5.87 -10.47
N ALA A 49 2.09 5.58 -9.25
CA ALA A 49 1.74 6.62 -8.28
C ALA A 49 2.94 7.50 -7.93
N GLY A 50 4.11 6.91 -7.70
CA GLY A 50 5.35 7.61 -7.35
C GLY A 50 5.82 8.60 -8.41
N SER A 51 5.52 8.34 -9.70
CA SER A 51 5.83 9.27 -10.78
C SER A 51 4.93 10.52 -10.84
N LYS A 52 3.87 10.58 -10.05
CA LYS A 52 2.80 11.59 -10.14
C LYS A 52 2.44 12.25 -8.81
N THR A 53 3.04 11.85 -7.71
CA THR A 53 2.64 12.28 -6.36
C THR A 53 3.81 12.89 -5.60
N ASP A 54 3.52 13.79 -4.65
CA ASP A 54 4.52 14.37 -3.76
C ASP A 54 4.76 13.50 -2.52
N GLY A 55 3.76 12.71 -2.15
CA GLY A 55 3.85 11.79 -1.03
C GLY A 55 3.00 10.54 -1.23
N ILE A 56 3.32 9.50 -0.47
CA ILE A 56 2.63 8.21 -0.57
C ILE A 56 2.36 7.60 0.80
N LYS A 57 1.23 6.90 0.91
CA LYS A 57 0.94 6.01 2.02
C LYS A 57 0.83 4.58 1.47
N LEU A 58 1.75 3.72 1.87
CA LEU A 58 1.71 2.30 1.57
C LEU A 58 0.97 1.61 2.72
N GLN A 59 -0.20 1.09 2.44
CA GLN A 59 -1.09 0.50 3.43
C GLN A 59 -1.35 -0.97 3.11
N LEU A 60 -1.48 -1.78 4.16
CA LEU A 60 -1.92 -3.17 4.03
C LEU A 60 -3.44 -3.23 3.84
N LEU A 61 -3.91 -4.16 3.02
CA LEU A 61 -5.31 -4.52 2.99
C LEU A 61 -5.78 -5.01 4.37
N HIS A 62 -6.85 -4.43 4.87
CA HIS A 62 -7.55 -4.90 6.07
C HIS A 62 -8.92 -5.45 5.70
N ILE A 63 -9.20 -6.65 6.14
CA ILE A 63 -10.54 -7.25 6.05
C ILE A 63 -11.32 -6.83 7.30
N LEU A 64 -12.40 -6.11 7.11
CA LEU A 64 -13.21 -5.57 8.18
C LEU A 64 -14.58 -6.26 8.21
N LYS A 65 -15.12 -6.48 9.40
CA LYS A 65 -16.48 -7.03 9.61
C LYS A 65 -17.54 -6.26 8.83
N ASN A 66 -18.58 -6.96 8.44
CA ASN A 66 -19.75 -6.38 7.76
C ASN A 66 -19.43 -5.76 6.39
N THR A 67 -18.49 -6.35 5.66
CA THR A 67 -18.16 -5.98 4.27
C THR A 67 -18.25 -7.18 3.36
N ASP A 68 -18.65 -6.98 2.09
CA ASP A 68 -18.64 -8.04 1.08
C ASP A 68 -17.26 -8.69 0.94
N LEU A 69 -16.20 -7.93 1.16
CA LEU A 69 -14.83 -8.43 1.13
C LEU A 69 -14.55 -9.41 2.28
N CYS A 70 -15.18 -9.20 3.43
CA CYS A 70 -15.11 -10.15 4.56
C CYS A 70 -15.79 -11.47 4.20
N ASP A 71 -16.97 -11.41 3.60
CA ASP A 71 -17.72 -12.61 3.17
C ASP A 71 -16.91 -13.41 2.13
N ASP A 72 -16.26 -12.71 1.20
CA ASP A 72 -15.38 -13.33 0.20
C ASP A 72 -14.15 -13.99 0.83
N TYR A 73 -13.53 -13.34 1.80
CA TYR A 73 -12.40 -13.89 2.55
C TYR A 73 -12.82 -15.13 3.37
N GLU A 74 -13.90 -15.06 4.13
CA GLU A 74 -14.42 -16.17 4.95
C GLU A 74 -14.85 -17.37 4.11
N SER A 75 -15.30 -17.13 2.85
CA SER A 75 -15.60 -18.18 1.90
C SER A 75 -14.36 -18.76 1.18
N GLY A 76 -13.16 -18.28 1.50
CA GLY A 76 -11.90 -18.81 0.96
C GLY A 76 -11.61 -18.42 -0.49
N LYS A 77 -12.17 -17.29 -0.99
CA LYS A 77 -11.92 -16.83 -2.35
C LYS A 77 -10.53 -16.23 -2.55
N PHE A 78 -9.89 -15.76 -1.48
CA PHE A 78 -8.54 -15.24 -1.49
C PHE A 78 -7.92 -15.30 -0.08
N ASP A 79 -6.59 -15.21 -0.02
CA ASP A 79 -5.84 -15.12 1.22
C ASP A 79 -5.28 -13.70 1.42
N VAL A 80 -4.99 -13.34 2.69
CA VAL A 80 -4.30 -12.10 3.02
C VAL A 80 -2.80 -12.36 3.16
N LEU A 81 -1.98 -11.32 2.95
CA LEU A 81 -0.52 -11.40 3.09
C LEU A 81 -0.11 -11.79 4.51
N SER A 82 0.90 -12.64 4.62
CA SER A 82 1.66 -12.82 5.85
C SER A 82 2.42 -11.53 6.21
N MET A 83 2.87 -11.37 7.46
CA MET A 83 3.67 -10.22 7.85
C MET A 83 5.02 -10.20 7.11
N GLU A 84 5.59 -11.36 6.88
CA GLU A 84 6.86 -11.55 6.18
C GLU A 84 6.73 -11.14 4.70
N ASP A 85 5.70 -11.61 4.01
CA ASP A 85 5.45 -11.26 2.61
C ASP A 85 5.15 -9.77 2.45
N TYR A 86 4.35 -9.20 3.36
CA TYR A 86 4.08 -7.77 3.36
C TYR A 86 5.35 -6.94 3.49
N ILE A 87 6.24 -7.28 4.43
CA ILE A 87 7.50 -6.57 4.64
C ILE A 87 8.43 -6.74 3.44
N ASP A 88 8.46 -7.91 2.83
CA ASP A 88 9.25 -8.17 1.62
C ASP A 88 8.79 -7.28 0.45
N ILE A 89 7.49 -7.26 0.18
CA ILE A 89 6.89 -6.37 -0.84
C ILE A 89 7.19 -4.91 -0.53
N LEU A 90 7.06 -4.51 0.74
CA LEU A 90 7.29 -3.14 1.18
C LEU A 90 8.74 -2.68 0.96
N CYS A 91 9.72 -3.57 1.18
CA CYS A 91 11.13 -3.30 0.87
C CYS A 91 11.31 -2.95 -0.61
N ASP A 92 10.75 -3.78 -1.50
CA ASP A 92 10.84 -3.52 -2.95
C ASP A 92 10.06 -2.26 -3.36
N CYS A 93 8.90 -1.99 -2.74
CA CYS A 93 8.14 -0.76 -2.98
C CYS A 93 8.96 0.50 -2.65
N VAL A 94 9.69 0.49 -1.54
CA VAL A 94 10.54 1.64 -1.15
C VAL A 94 11.71 1.81 -2.12
N GLU A 95 12.31 0.74 -2.59
CA GLU A 95 13.43 0.83 -3.54
C GLU A 95 13.04 1.33 -4.93
N VAL A 96 11.79 1.08 -5.37
CA VAL A 96 11.30 1.55 -6.68
C VAL A 96 10.66 2.95 -6.61
N LEU A 97 10.41 3.48 -5.41
CA LEU A 97 9.77 4.77 -5.21
C LEU A 97 10.81 5.90 -5.38
N PRO A 98 10.57 6.93 -6.22
CA PRO A 98 11.50 8.05 -6.37
C PRO A 98 11.88 8.71 -5.05
N GLU A 99 13.14 9.16 -4.93
CA GLU A 99 13.70 9.73 -3.68
C GLU A 99 12.99 10.99 -3.20
N ASN A 100 12.40 11.76 -4.14
CA ASN A 100 11.67 12.98 -3.83
C ASN A 100 10.25 12.74 -3.29
N VAL A 101 9.74 11.52 -3.32
CA VAL A 101 8.39 11.20 -2.81
C VAL A 101 8.43 10.94 -1.32
N VAL A 102 7.67 11.70 -0.54
CA VAL A 102 7.64 11.55 0.92
C VAL A 102 6.79 10.36 1.33
N ILE A 103 7.37 9.41 2.06
CA ILE A 103 6.62 8.27 2.61
C ILE A 103 5.94 8.67 3.92
N HIS A 104 4.63 8.81 3.91
CA HIS A 104 3.83 9.21 5.08
C HIS A 104 3.45 8.03 5.97
N ARG A 105 3.34 6.81 5.42
CA ARG A 105 2.89 5.63 6.16
C ARG A 105 3.36 4.35 5.49
N LEU A 106 3.70 3.37 6.34
CA LEU A 106 4.12 2.02 5.94
C LEU A 106 3.25 0.90 6.59
N THR A 107 2.10 1.24 7.16
CA THR A 107 1.20 0.29 7.82
C THR A 107 -0.25 0.67 7.62
N GLY A 108 -1.16 -0.28 7.80
CA GLY A 108 -2.59 0.01 7.86
C GLY A 108 -3.01 0.72 9.16
N ASP A 109 -4.20 1.29 9.17
CA ASP A 109 -4.79 1.99 10.32
C ASP A 109 -6.30 1.75 10.43
N GLY A 110 -6.71 0.50 10.24
CA GLY A 110 -8.11 0.09 10.40
C GLY A 110 -8.56 0.03 11.87
N ASP A 111 -9.87 0.13 12.08
CA ASP A 111 -10.44 -0.04 13.43
C ASP A 111 -10.21 -1.48 13.90
N LYS A 112 -9.43 -1.63 14.98
CA LYS A 112 -9.09 -2.93 15.57
C LYS A 112 -10.30 -3.74 16.01
N LYS A 113 -11.42 -3.10 16.36
CA LYS A 113 -12.67 -3.78 16.78
C LYS A 113 -13.38 -4.45 15.61
N LEU A 114 -13.16 -3.94 14.41
CA LEU A 114 -13.75 -4.45 13.18
C LEU A 114 -12.79 -5.35 12.40
N LEU A 115 -11.51 -5.39 12.76
CA LEU A 115 -10.49 -6.15 12.04
C LEU A 115 -10.74 -7.66 12.13
N VAL A 116 -10.87 -8.32 10.99
CA VAL A 116 -10.95 -9.77 10.83
C VAL A 116 -9.59 -10.34 10.44
N ALA A 117 -8.96 -9.74 9.43
CA ALA A 117 -7.65 -10.19 8.92
C ALA A 117 -6.86 -9.04 8.26
N PRO A 118 -5.54 -9.14 8.21
CA PRO A 118 -4.70 -10.07 8.94
C PRO A 118 -4.50 -9.63 10.40
N MET A 119 -4.68 -10.53 11.35
CA MET A 119 -4.63 -10.21 12.78
C MET A 119 -3.28 -9.69 13.28
N TRP A 120 -2.16 -10.04 12.62
CA TRP A 120 -0.83 -9.53 12.95
C TRP A 120 -0.73 -8.01 12.80
N SER A 121 -1.53 -7.39 11.95
CA SER A 121 -1.54 -5.94 11.70
C SER A 121 -2.08 -5.13 12.89
N ALA A 122 -2.80 -5.76 13.81
CA ALA A 122 -3.32 -5.12 15.03
C ALA A 122 -2.21 -4.65 15.99
N ASP A 123 -1.04 -5.29 15.96
CA ASP A 123 0.14 -4.89 16.73
C ASP A 123 1.06 -3.98 15.90
N LYS A 124 0.65 -2.73 15.76
CA LYS A 124 1.35 -1.70 14.99
C LYS A 124 2.81 -1.52 15.39
N LYS A 125 3.11 -1.59 16.69
CA LYS A 125 4.48 -1.43 17.21
C LYS A 125 5.38 -2.58 16.75
N ARG A 126 4.90 -3.81 16.84
CA ARG A 126 5.62 -5.00 16.36
C ARG A 126 5.87 -4.91 14.85
N VAL A 127 4.86 -4.53 14.08
CA VAL A 127 4.98 -4.39 12.62
C VAL A 127 6.03 -3.36 12.25
N LEU A 128 5.99 -2.15 12.82
CA LEU A 128 6.96 -1.09 12.55
C LEU A 128 8.39 -1.50 12.96
N ASN A 129 8.55 -2.15 14.11
CA ASN A 129 9.86 -2.64 14.54
C ASN A 129 10.40 -3.71 13.57
N SER A 130 9.53 -4.58 13.05
CA SER A 130 9.92 -5.60 12.07
C SER A 130 10.29 -4.98 10.71
N ILE A 131 9.57 -3.97 10.25
CA ILE A 131 9.90 -3.20 9.05
C ILE A 131 11.28 -2.55 9.21
N ASN A 132 11.50 -1.79 10.28
CA ASN A 132 12.77 -1.10 10.53
C ASN A 132 13.95 -2.07 10.61
N ARG A 133 13.77 -3.21 11.27
CA ARG A 133 14.80 -4.25 11.35
C ARG A 133 15.15 -4.82 9.97
N GLU A 134 14.13 -5.11 9.14
CA GLU A 134 14.36 -5.67 7.81
C GLU A 134 14.95 -4.62 6.86
N PHE A 135 14.55 -3.35 6.96
CA PHE A 135 15.16 -2.25 6.21
C PHE A 135 16.66 -2.12 6.55
N GLY A 136 17.02 -2.15 7.82
CA GLY A 136 18.43 -2.11 8.23
C GLY A 136 19.21 -3.34 7.78
N LYS A 137 18.63 -4.54 7.89
CA LYS A 137 19.27 -5.80 7.49
C LYS A 137 19.55 -5.88 5.98
N ARG A 138 18.64 -5.36 5.16
CA ARG A 138 18.76 -5.35 3.69
C ARG A 138 19.40 -4.08 3.16
N ASP A 139 19.74 -3.11 3.99
CA ASP A 139 20.24 -1.80 3.60
C ASP A 139 19.31 -1.12 2.57
N ILE A 140 18.00 -1.10 2.88
CA ILE A 140 16.98 -0.55 1.97
C ILE A 140 17.18 0.95 1.83
N THR A 141 17.30 1.40 0.59
CA THR A 141 17.42 2.82 0.24
C THR A 141 16.33 3.18 -0.76
N GLN A 142 15.55 4.21 -0.43
CA GLN A 142 14.52 4.72 -1.33
C GLN A 142 15.14 5.16 -2.66
N GLY A 143 14.49 4.82 -3.76
CA GLY A 143 14.93 5.22 -5.10
C GLY A 143 16.05 4.39 -5.71
N ARG A 144 16.65 3.44 -4.97
CA ARG A 144 17.75 2.60 -5.49
C ARG A 144 17.42 1.92 -6.83
N LYS A 145 16.15 1.55 -7.02
CA LYS A 145 15.63 0.89 -8.24
C LYS A 145 14.64 1.78 -9.03
N ALA A 146 14.52 3.06 -8.67
CA ALA A 146 13.69 4.02 -9.38
C ALA A 146 14.42 4.46 -10.66
N LYS A 147 14.08 3.85 -11.80
CA LYS A 147 14.57 4.21 -13.12
C LYS A 147 13.42 4.39 -14.09
#